data_86bed385fa22146814cfeed21a1f5571
#
_entry.id   86bed385fa22146814cfeed21a1f5571
#
_cell.length_a   1.000
_cell.length_b   1.000
_cell.length_c   1.000
_cell.angle_alpha   90.00
_cell.angle_beta   90.00
_cell.angle_gamma   90.00
#
_symmetry.space_group_name_H-M   'P 1'
#
loop_
_entity.id
_entity.type
_entity.pdbx_description
1 polymer ?
#
loop_
_entity_poly.entity_id
_entity_poly.type
_entity_poly.pdbx_seq_one_letter_code
_entity_poly.pdbx_strand_id
1 'polypeptide(L)'
;YRREKKLMNFDLKSNEFWDPQANRKEVLRVFEICHGCTLCHTLCPSFVSLFQMVDENFGEVDALKDEQIKHVVDQCYQCKLCYPICPYVPPHEWDIDFPRTIMRSNLVDTKQRGASFADKLFGDTDRVGILASWVAPLVNWANRNPFLRSLMEKYLGIHRDRLLPTFHSETFATWIRKHPALPKGKGKEKVAMFYTCTVNYNEPDIGKATVGVLQKNGIECVVSPQQC
;
A
#
# COMPACT_ATOMS: atom_id res chain seq x y z
N TYR A 1 8.44 15.12 34.92
CA TYR A 1 9.38 14.20 34.23
C TYR A 1 8.76 13.80 32.90
N ARG A 2 9.06 14.49 31.81
CA ARG A 2 8.77 14.03 30.46
C ARG A 2 9.76 12.90 30.15
N ARG A 3 9.34 11.64 30.32
CA ARG A 3 9.99 10.55 29.60
C ARG A 3 9.83 10.86 28.11
N GLU A 4 10.93 11.11 27.42
CA GLU A 4 10.94 11.09 25.95
C GLU A 4 10.33 9.75 25.55
N LYS A 5 9.13 9.80 24.97
CA LYS A 5 8.48 8.62 24.42
C LYS A 5 9.39 8.13 23.31
N LYS A 6 10.05 7.01 23.53
CA LYS A 6 10.72 6.25 22.48
C LYS A 6 9.59 5.70 21.60
N LEU A 7 9.06 6.57 20.75
CA LEU A 7 8.23 6.13 19.63
C LEU A 7 9.00 4.98 18.97
N MET A 8 8.29 3.90 18.59
CA MET A 8 8.87 2.82 17.79
C MET A 8 9.81 3.48 16.79
N ASN A 9 11.10 3.15 16.87
CA ASN A 9 12.14 3.90 16.15
C ASN A 9 11.99 3.68 14.63
N PHE A 10 11.02 4.37 14.02
CA PHE A 10 10.79 4.38 12.58
C PHE A 10 11.62 5.50 11.94
N ASP A 11 12.87 5.61 12.41
CA ASP A 11 13.82 6.55 11.86
C ASP A 11 14.65 5.87 10.76
N LEU A 12 14.30 6.16 9.51
CA LEU A 12 14.99 5.67 8.31
C LEU A 12 16.48 6.07 8.25
N LYS A 13 16.91 7.05 9.04
CA LYS A 13 18.31 7.49 9.13
C LYS A 13 19.08 6.69 10.17
N SER A 14 18.42 6.00 11.08
CA SER A 14 19.05 5.19 12.11
C SER A 14 19.56 3.87 11.53
N ASN A 15 20.79 3.49 11.86
CA ASN A 15 21.32 2.17 11.51
C ASN A 15 20.52 1.04 12.18
N GLU A 16 20.00 1.25 13.39
CA GLU A 16 19.18 0.29 14.12
C GLU A 16 17.88 -0.06 13.37
N PHE A 17 17.30 0.92 12.62
CA PHE A 17 16.12 0.66 11.80
C PHE A 17 16.38 -0.43 10.76
N TRP A 18 17.58 -0.44 10.16
CA TRP A 18 17.96 -1.34 9.07
C TRP A 18 18.64 -2.62 9.56
N ASP A 19 18.88 -2.75 10.88
CA ASP A 19 19.46 -3.95 11.43
C ASP A 19 18.45 -5.10 11.46
N PRO A 20 18.76 -6.26 10.80
CA PRO A 20 17.86 -7.39 10.75
C PRO A 20 17.55 -8.01 12.10
N GLN A 21 18.54 -8.03 13.00
CA GLN A 21 18.36 -8.62 14.33
C GLN A 21 17.47 -7.74 15.20
N ALA A 22 17.68 -6.41 15.16
CA ALA A 22 16.79 -5.46 15.84
C ALA A 22 15.36 -5.49 15.28
N ASN A 23 15.22 -5.64 13.97
CA ASN A 23 13.91 -5.82 13.32
C ASN A 23 13.24 -7.12 13.77
N ARG A 24 13.96 -8.26 13.74
CA ARG A 24 13.42 -9.55 14.19
C ARG A 24 12.95 -9.49 15.63
N LYS A 25 13.75 -8.92 16.53
CA LYS A 25 13.40 -8.75 17.94
C LYS A 25 12.12 -7.95 18.12
N GLU A 26 11.95 -6.86 17.39
CA GLU A 26 10.74 -6.04 17.44
C GLU A 26 9.52 -6.76 16.88
N VAL A 27 9.68 -7.50 15.78
CA VAL A 27 8.61 -8.33 15.20
C VAL A 27 8.12 -9.37 16.21
N LEU A 28 9.03 -10.11 16.85
CA LEU A 28 8.68 -11.12 17.85
C LEU A 28 7.99 -10.49 19.05
N ARG A 29 8.48 -9.35 19.55
CA ARG A 29 7.82 -8.61 20.64
C ARG A 29 6.37 -8.25 20.29
N VAL A 30 6.14 -7.74 19.08
CA VAL A 30 4.80 -7.38 18.60
C VAL A 30 3.92 -8.62 18.43
N PHE A 31 4.47 -9.70 17.88
CA PHE A 31 3.76 -10.97 17.68
C PHE A 31 3.32 -11.61 19.00
N GLU A 32 4.17 -11.57 20.02
CA GLU A 32 3.86 -12.07 21.36
C GLU A 32 2.66 -11.33 21.96
N ILE A 33 2.67 -10.00 21.92
CA ILE A 33 1.56 -9.19 22.43
C ILE A 33 0.28 -9.43 21.61
N CYS A 34 0.39 -9.54 20.28
CA CYS A 34 -0.75 -9.81 19.41
C CYS A 34 -1.34 -11.21 19.67
N HIS A 35 -0.50 -12.22 19.86
CA HIS A 35 -0.93 -13.58 20.20
C HIS A 35 -1.60 -13.64 21.57
N GLY A 36 -1.07 -12.96 22.58
CA GLY A 36 -1.70 -12.87 23.91
C GLY A 36 -3.04 -12.14 23.92
N CYS A 37 -3.30 -11.25 22.94
CA CYS A 37 -4.53 -10.46 22.85
C CYS A 37 -5.59 -11.06 21.93
N THR A 38 -5.21 -11.60 20.78
CA THR A 38 -6.05 -12.22 19.71
C THR A 38 -7.19 -11.38 19.13
N LEU A 39 -7.39 -10.13 19.53
CA LEU A 39 -8.51 -9.28 19.13
C LEU A 39 -8.65 -9.14 17.60
N CYS A 40 -7.51 -9.18 16.88
CA CYS A 40 -7.46 -8.99 15.43
C CYS A 40 -7.58 -10.30 14.63
N HIS A 41 -7.85 -11.45 15.26
CA HIS A 41 -7.87 -12.77 14.61
C HIS A 41 -8.72 -12.81 13.34
N THR A 42 -9.89 -12.18 13.36
CA THR A 42 -10.86 -12.22 12.25
C THR A 42 -10.62 -11.14 11.18
N LEU A 43 -9.64 -10.27 11.36
CA LEU A 43 -9.46 -9.11 10.46
C LEU A 43 -8.73 -9.44 9.16
N CYS A 44 -7.74 -10.31 9.22
CA CYS A 44 -6.96 -10.63 8.02
C CYS A 44 -6.18 -11.95 8.17
N PRO A 45 -5.75 -12.55 7.05
CA PRO A 45 -5.01 -13.83 7.05
C PRO A 45 -3.68 -13.76 7.80
N SER A 46 -3.03 -12.59 7.87
CA SER A 46 -1.77 -12.41 8.60
C SER A 46 -1.90 -12.78 10.08
N PHE A 47 -3.00 -12.39 10.76
CA PHE A 47 -3.24 -12.76 12.15
C PHE A 47 -3.64 -14.23 12.32
N VAL A 48 -4.45 -14.77 11.40
CA VAL A 48 -4.80 -16.19 11.42
C VAL A 48 -3.53 -17.04 11.34
N SER A 49 -2.65 -16.74 10.38
CA SER A 49 -1.38 -17.47 10.22
C SER A 49 -0.45 -17.27 11.42
N LEU A 50 -0.37 -16.05 11.96
CA LEU A 50 0.45 -15.78 13.14
C LEU A 50 0.03 -16.65 14.31
N PHE A 51 -1.26 -16.65 14.65
CA PHE A 51 -1.73 -17.37 15.83
C PHE A 51 -1.60 -18.88 15.64
N GLN A 52 -1.96 -19.40 14.45
CA GLN A 52 -1.78 -20.80 14.16
C GLN A 52 -0.30 -21.24 14.29
N MET A 53 0.64 -20.49 13.73
CA MET A 53 2.05 -20.82 13.78
C MET A 53 2.63 -20.74 15.19
N VAL A 54 2.17 -19.80 16.02
CA VAL A 54 2.59 -19.73 17.42
C VAL A 54 2.02 -20.90 18.21
N ASP A 55 0.74 -21.25 18.01
CA ASP A 55 0.11 -22.40 18.67
C ASP A 55 0.80 -23.73 18.27
N GLU A 56 1.18 -23.92 17.00
CA GLU A 56 1.97 -25.05 16.52
C GLU A 56 3.36 -25.13 17.17
N ASN A 57 3.90 -24.02 17.63
CA ASN A 57 5.15 -23.93 18.40
C ASN A 57 4.91 -23.85 19.92
N PHE A 58 3.83 -24.45 20.42
CA PHE A 58 3.48 -24.53 21.85
C PHE A 58 3.33 -23.16 22.55
N GLY A 59 2.95 -22.12 21.80
CA GLY A 59 2.80 -20.77 22.31
C GLY A 59 4.12 -19.97 22.35
N GLU A 60 5.24 -20.55 21.92
CA GLU A 60 6.55 -19.93 21.97
C GLU A 60 6.82 -19.10 20.70
N VAL A 61 6.68 -17.78 20.80
CA VAL A 61 6.90 -16.86 19.65
C VAL A 61 8.37 -16.83 19.22
N ASP A 62 9.30 -16.96 20.17
CA ASP A 62 10.74 -17.00 19.90
C ASP A 62 11.17 -18.23 19.10
N ALA A 63 10.38 -19.30 19.11
CA ALA A 63 10.61 -20.52 18.35
C ALA A 63 10.24 -20.38 16.86
N LEU A 64 9.59 -19.28 16.46
CA LEU A 64 9.23 -19.03 15.07
C LEU A 64 10.48 -18.91 14.18
N LYS A 65 10.47 -19.68 13.09
CA LYS A 65 11.50 -19.62 12.05
C LYS A 65 11.33 -18.40 11.18
N ASP A 66 12.41 -17.94 10.53
CA ASP A 66 12.37 -16.76 9.67
C ASP A 66 11.39 -16.93 8.49
N GLU A 67 11.20 -18.14 7.97
CA GLU A 67 10.21 -18.43 6.92
C GLU A 67 8.77 -18.26 7.43
N GLN A 68 8.49 -18.62 8.68
CA GLN A 68 7.18 -18.45 9.29
C GLN A 68 6.89 -16.98 9.55
N ILE A 69 7.87 -16.24 10.07
CA ILE A 69 7.79 -14.78 10.24
C ILE A 69 7.53 -14.11 8.89
N LYS A 70 8.32 -14.48 7.86
CA LYS A 70 8.14 -13.95 6.51
C LYS A 70 6.75 -14.25 5.95
N HIS A 71 6.22 -15.43 6.15
CA HIS A 71 4.88 -15.79 5.71
C HIS A 71 3.82 -14.87 6.32
N VAL A 72 3.88 -14.59 7.63
CA VAL A 72 2.98 -13.65 8.30
C VAL A 72 3.12 -12.24 7.74
N VAL A 73 4.36 -11.80 7.49
CA VAL A 73 4.68 -10.48 6.92
C VAL A 73 4.10 -10.33 5.52
N ASP A 74 4.28 -11.33 4.66
CA ASP A 74 3.83 -11.32 3.27
C ASP A 74 2.29 -11.30 3.12
N GLN A 75 1.56 -11.80 4.12
CA GLN A 75 0.10 -11.78 4.13
C GLN A 75 -0.52 -10.45 4.57
N CYS A 76 0.27 -9.49 5.01
CA CYS A 76 -0.23 -8.19 5.45
C CYS A 76 -0.48 -7.25 4.26
N TYR A 77 -1.74 -6.88 4.06
CA TYR A 77 -2.15 -5.95 2.98
C TYR A 77 -1.92 -4.47 3.28
N GLN A 78 -1.31 -4.11 4.41
CA GLN A 78 -1.10 -2.72 4.85
C GLN A 78 -2.40 -1.87 4.89
N CYS A 79 -3.55 -2.51 5.07
CA CYS A 79 -4.86 -1.83 5.12
C CYS A 79 -5.07 -1.02 6.41
N LYS A 80 -4.25 -1.27 7.43
CA LYS A 80 -4.24 -0.59 8.74
C LYS A 80 -5.51 -0.74 9.59
N LEU A 81 -6.45 -1.61 9.23
CA LEU A 81 -7.68 -1.84 9.99
C LEU A 81 -7.42 -2.31 11.43
N CYS A 82 -6.31 -3.00 11.67
CA CYS A 82 -5.92 -3.44 13.01
C CYS A 82 -5.45 -2.30 13.91
N TYR A 83 -5.00 -1.17 13.35
CA TYR A 83 -4.46 -0.05 14.14
C TYR A 83 -5.53 0.67 14.97
N PRO A 84 -6.67 1.14 14.42
CA PRO A 84 -7.67 1.89 15.19
C PRO A 84 -8.39 1.07 16.25
N ILE A 85 -8.43 -0.26 16.13
CA ILE A 85 -9.08 -1.13 17.11
C ILE A 85 -8.13 -1.66 18.20
N CYS A 86 -6.81 -1.51 17.99
CA CYS A 86 -5.81 -2.02 18.92
C CYS A 86 -5.75 -1.16 20.19
N PRO A 87 -5.97 -1.75 21.39
CA PRO A 87 -5.92 -0.99 22.64
C PRO A 87 -4.49 -0.61 23.06
N TYR A 88 -3.48 -1.19 22.41
CA TYR A 88 -2.07 -1.06 22.76
C TYR A 88 -1.29 -0.11 21.86
N VAL A 89 -1.98 0.63 20.99
CA VAL A 89 -1.32 1.69 20.18
C VAL A 89 -0.92 2.88 21.07
N PRO A 90 0.04 3.72 20.63
CA PRO A 90 0.37 4.94 21.36
C PRO A 90 -0.88 5.77 21.74
N PRO A 91 -0.97 6.26 22.97
CA PRO A 91 0.06 6.43 24.00
C PRO A 91 0.26 5.26 24.98
N HIS A 92 -0.22 4.06 24.66
CA HIS A 92 -0.03 2.89 25.51
C HIS A 92 1.46 2.55 25.69
N GLU A 93 1.85 2.00 26.84
CA GLU A 93 3.26 1.69 27.16
C GLU A 93 3.89 0.65 26.23
N TRP A 94 3.09 -0.25 25.67
CA TRP A 94 3.55 -1.27 24.74
C TRP A 94 3.79 -0.76 23.32
N ASP A 95 3.30 0.42 22.99
CA ASP A 95 3.58 1.12 21.72
C ASP A 95 3.45 0.22 20.49
N ILE A 96 2.31 -0.48 20.34
CA ILE A 96 2.08 -1.42 19.25
C ILE A 96 1.65 -0.69 17.98
N ASP A 97 2.42 -0.89 16.93
CA ASP A 97 2.05 -0.51 15.56
C ASP A 97 2.36 -1.66 14.61
N PHE A 98 1.46 -2.65 14.57
CA PHE A 98 1.62 -3.83 13.71
C PHE A 98 1.87 -3.45 12.24
N PRO A 99 1.10 -2.55 11.58
CA PRO A 99 1.34 -2.17 10.19
C PRO A 99 2.74 -1.60 9.94
N ARG A 100 3.25 -0.76 10.84
CA ARG A 100 4.62 -0.22 10.71
C ARG A 100 5.69 -1.26 10.94
N THR A 101 5.49 -2.16 11.90
CA THR A 101 6.41 -3.28 12.16
C THR A 101 6.54 -4.16 10.91
N ILE A 102 5.41 -4.53 10.28
CA ILE A 102 5.41 -5.29 9.04
C ILE A 102 6.07 -4.51 7.89
N MET A 103 5.78 -3.22 7.77
CA MET A 103 6.41 -2.37 6.75
C MET A 103 7.93 -2.28 6.94
N ARG A 104 8.41 -2.15 8.18
CA ARG A 104 9.84 -2.19 8.48
C ARG A 104 10.47 -3.51 8.05
N SER A 105 9.82 -4.64 8.35
CA SER A 105 10.31 -5.96 7.96
C SER A 105 10.46 -6.08 6.44
N ASN A 106 9.48 -5.63 5.67
CA ASN A 106 9.55 -5.62 4.21
C ASN A 106 10.68 -4.71 3.69
N LEU A 107 10.89 -3.54 4.31
CA LEU A 107 11.97 -2.62 3.92
C LEU A 107 13.35 -3.22 4.21
N VAL A 108 13.53 -3.84 5.37
CA VAL A 108 14.80 -4.49 5.75
C VAL A 108 15.10 -5.67 4.82
N ASP A 109 14.10 -6.53 4.56
CA ASP A 109 14.24 -7.65 3.62
C ASP A 109 14.59 -7.18 2.20
N THR A 110 13.88 -6.17 1.70
CA THR A 110 14.13 -5.58 0.37
C THR A 110 15.52 -4.96 0.28
N LYS A 111 16.00 -4.33 1.35
CA LYS A 111 17.36 -3.77 1.38
C LYS A 111 18.43 -4.86 1.31
N GLN A 112 18.20 -6.02 1.92
CA GLN A 112 19.13 -7.15 1.91
C GLN A 112 19.13 -7.93 0.60
N ARG A 113 17.94 -8.26 0.09
CA ARG A 113 17.78 -9.16 -1.07
C ARG A 113 17.65 -8.41 -2.40
N GLY A 114 17.37 -7.12 -2.34
CA GLY A 114 16.98 -6.31 -3.49
C GLY A 114 15.51 -6.53 -3.86
N ALA A 115 14.92 -5.56 -4.56
CA ALA A 115 13.58 -5.69 -5.11
C ALA A 115 13.59 -6.60 -6.35
N SER A 116 12.61 -7.47 -6.49
CA SER A 116 12.43 -8.31 -7.68
C SER A 116 12.14 -7.45 -8.93
N PHE A 117 12.29 -8.05 -10.12
CA PHE A 117 11.91 -7.36 -11.35
C PHE A 117 10.44 -6.97 -11.36
N ALA A 118 9.57 -7.85 -10.87
CA ALA A 118 8.14 -7.58 -10.76
C ALA A 118 7.86 -6.41 -9.80
N ASP A 119 8.51 -6.37 -8.62
CA ASP A 119 8.35 -5.27 -7.66
C ASP A 119 8.80 -3.93 -8.25
N LYS A 120 9.91 -3.91 -8.97
CA LYS A 120 10.40 -2.70 -9.65
C LYS A 120 9.45 -2.24 -10.75
N LEU A 121 8.92 -3.18 -11.53
CA LEU A 121 7.99 -2.88 -12.62
C LEU A 121 6.67 -2.33 -12.09
N PHE A 122 6.07 -3.00 -11.10
CA PHE A 122 4.76 -2.58 -10.56
C PHE A 122 4.87 -1.47 -9.51
N GLY A 123 6.02 -1.28 -8.91
CA GLY A 123 6.28 -0.17 -7.99
C GLY A 123 6.40 1.18 -8.70
N ASP A 124 6.83 1.21 -9.96
CA ASP A 124 6.91 2.43 -10.76
C ASP A 124 5.59 2.66 -11.53
N THR A 125 4.53 2.91 -10.78
CA THR A 125 3.17 3.04 -11.30
C THR A 125 3.00 4.19 -12.30
N ASP A 126 3.81 5.24 -12.18
CA ASP A 126 3.75 6.39 -13.08
C ASP A 126 4.33 6.05 -14.45
N ARG A 127 5.55 5.47 -14.53
CA ARG A 127 6.13 5.03 -15.80
C ARG A 127 5.29 3.97 -16.48
N VAL A 128 4.83 2.97 -15.72
CA VAL A 128 3.94 1.94 -16.26
C VAL A 128 2.64 2.56 -16.77
N GLY A 129 2.05 3.49 -16.03
CA GLY A 129 0.85 4.21 -16.41
C GLY A 129 1.02 5.00 -17.70
N ILE A 130 2.11 5.76 -17.84
CA ILE A 130 2.42 6.53 -19.06
C ILE A 130 2.56 5.60 -20.27
N LEU A 131 3.41 4.56 -20.16
CA LEU A 131 3.67 3.64 -21.26
C LEU A 131 2.42 2.85 -21.66
N ALA A 132 1.69 2.35 -20.64
CA ALA A 132 0.47 1.59 -20.90
C ALA A 132 -0.66 2.46 -21.50
N SER A 133 -0.75 3.75 -21.13
CA SER A 133 -1.72 4.67 -21.72
C SER A 133 -1.43 4.98 -23.20
N TRP A 134 -0.18 5.04 -23.59
CA TRP A 134 0.20 5.23 -24.99
C TRP A 134 -0.31 4.10 -25.90
N VAL A 135 -0.25 2.87 -25.42
CA VAL A 135 -0.66 1.68 -26.16
C VAL A 135 -1.87 0.98 -25.49
N ALA A 136 -2.75 1.78 -24.89
CA ALA A 136 -3.84 1.28 -24.04
C ALA A 136 -4.70 0.18 -24.72
N PRO A 137 -5.12 0.28 -25.99
CA PRO A 137 -5.89 -0.78 -26.64
C PRO A 137 -5.15 -2.13 -26.65
N LEU A 138 -3.83 -2.11 -26.91
CA LEU A 138 -3.01 -3.31 -26.96
C LEU A 138 -2.81 -3.93 -25.57
N VAL A 139 -2.50 -3.09 -24.57
CA VAL A 139 -2.34 -3.54 -23.16
C VAL A 139 -3.65 -4.13 -22.64
N ASN A 140 -4.77 -3.45 -22.89
CA ASN A 140 -6.08 -3.92 -22.45
C ASN A 140 -6.48 -5.24 -23.13
N TRP A 141 -6.14 -5.41 -24.41
CA TRP A 141 -6.31 -6.69 -25.11
C TRP A 141 -5.43 -7.78 -24.48
N ALA A 142 -4.14 -7.49 -24.23
CA ALA A 142 -3.21 -8.43 -23.61
C ALA A 142 -3.67 -8.85 -22.19
N ASN A 143 -4.18 -7.91 -21.40
CA ASN A 143 -4.72 -8.17 -20.07
C ASN A 143 -5.97 -9.07 -20.07
N ARG A 144 -6.65 -9.19 -21.19
CA ARG A 144 -7.85 -10.06 -21.35
C ARG A 144 -7.54 -11.38 -22.07
N ASN A 145 -6.38 -11.50 -22.72
CA ASN A 145 -6.02 -12.68 -23.48
C ASN A 145 -5.57 -13.83 -22.53
N PRO A 146 -6.25 -15.01 -22.52
CA PRO A 146 -5.96 -16.09 -21.59
C PRO A 146 -4.54 -16.64 -21.68
N PHE A 147 -3.99 -16.69 -22.89
CA PHE A 147 -2.62 -17.18 -23.12
C PHE A 147 -1.58 -16.24 -22.49
N LEU A 148 -1.71 -14.93 -22.75
CA LEU A 148 -0.81 -13.93 -22.16
C LEU A 148 -0.98 -13.87 -20.62
N ARG A 149 -2.18 -14.05 -20.10
CA ARG A 149 -2.44 -14.17 -18.67
C ARG A 149 -1.72 -15.36 -18.04
N SER A 150 -1.69 -16.51 -18.71
CA SER A 150 -0.88 -17.67 -18.26
C SER A 150 0.61 -17.38 -18.25
N LEU A 151 1.13 -16.62 -19.22
CA LEU A 151 2.54 -16.19 -19.20
C LEU A 151 2.82 -15.20 -18.05
N MET A 152 1.92 -14.26 -17.81
CA MET A 152 2.03 -13.33 -16.68
C MET A 152 2.05 -14.07 -15.33
N GLU A 153 1.24 -15.12 -15.18
CA GLU A 153 1.24 -15.93 -13.98
C GLU A 153 2.58 -16.65 -13.80
N LYS A 154 3.11 -17.24 -14.87
CA LYS A 154 4.37 -17.99 -14.82
C LYS A 154 5.59 -17.12 -14.56
N TYR A 155 5.67 -15.93 -15.15
CA TYR A 155 6.88 -15.10 -15.12
C TYR A 155 6.80 -13.92 -14.14
N LEU A 156 5.59 -13.40 -13.87
CA LEU A 156 5.39 -12.25 -12.99
C LEU A 156 4.66 -12.60 -11.68
N GLY A 157 4.22 -13.86 -11.52
CA GLY A 157 3.48 -14.30 -10.33
C GLY A 157 2.07 -13.70 -10.21
N ILE A 158 1.51 -13.16 -11.30
CA ILE A 158 0.16 -12.58 -11.28
C ILE A 158 -0.84 -13.65 -11.67
N HIS A 159 -1.67 -14.09 -10.72
CA HIS A 159 -2.69 -15.10 -10.98
C HIS A 159 -3.54 -14.74 -12.20
N ARG A 160 -3.80 -15.72 -13.09
CA ARG A 160 -4.50 -15.50 -14.38
C ARG A 160 -5.90 -14.92 -14.24
N ASP A 161 -6.62 -15.26 -13.15
CA ASP A 161 -7.99 -14.79 -12.92
C ASP A 161 -8.03 -13.44 -12.19
N ARG A 162 -6.88 -12.88 -11.79
CA ARG A 162 -6.85 -11.57 -11.18
C ARG A 162 -7.26 -10.50 -12.18
N LEU A 163 -8.28 -9.71 -11.84
CA LEU A 163 -8.67 -8.55 -12.65
C LEU A 163 -7.54 -7.52 -12.64
N LEU A 164 -7.06 -7.16 -13.82
CA LEU A 164 -6.10 -6.07 -13.99
C LEU A 164 -6.82 -4.78 -14.38
N PRO A 165 -6.30 -3.62 -13.93
CA PRO A 165 -6.90 -2.35 -14.27
C PRO A 165 -6.85 -2.09 -15.78
N THR A 166 -7.88 -1.42 -16.28
CA THR A 166 -7.94 -0.96 -17.66
C THR A 166 -7.18 0.35 -17.78
N PHE A 167 -6.38 0.51 -18.86
CA PHE A 167 -5.69 1.75 -19.14
C PHE A 167 -6.44 2.58 -20.18
N HIS A 168 -6.38 3.91 -20.03
CA HIS A 168 -7.03 4.85 -20.93
C HIS A 168 -6.01 5.67 -21.70
N SER A 169 -6.24 5.84 -23.01
CA SER A 169 -5.35 6.64 -23.86
C SER A 169 -5.41 8.13 -23.51
N GLU A 170 -6.57 8.63 -23.07
CA GLU A 170 -6.71 9.97 -22.51
C GLU A 170 -6.66 9.88 -20.98
N THR A 171 -5.53 10.28 -20.40
CA THR A 171 -5.37 10.33 -18.94
C THR A 171 -6.14 11.51 -18.36
N PHE A 172 -6.47 11.43 -17.05
CA PHE A 172 -7.11 12.57 -16.37
C PHE A 172 -6.23 13.84 -16.43
N ALA A 173 -4.92 13.71 -16.26
CA ALA A 173 -3.97 14.82 -16.38
C ALA A 173 -3.98 15.46 -17.77
N THR A 174 -4.17 14.67 -18.83
CA THR A 174 -4.28 15.19 -20.21
C THR A 174 -5.62 15.88 -20.39
N TRP A 175 -6.70 15.30 -19.88
CA TRP A 175 -8.03 15.87 -19.97
C TRP A 175 -8.13 17.22 -19.24
N ILE A 176 -7.66 17.31 -17.98
CA ILE A 176 -7.75 18.53 -17.18
C ILE A 176 -6.92 19.68 -17.79
N ARG A 177 -5.81 19.37 -18.46
CA ARG A 177 -5.03 20.37 -19.19
C ARG A 177 -5.74 20.93 -20.41
N LYS A 178 -6.54 20.12 -21.10
CA LYS A 178 -7.36 20.55 -22.25
C LYS A 178 -8.61 21.32 -21.79
N HIS A 179 -9.01 21.17 -20.54
CA HIS A 179 -10.14 21.83 -19.91
C HIS A 179 -9.68 22.76 -18.78
N PRO A 180 -8.67 23.63 -19.02
CA PRO A 180 -8.19 24.53 -17.98
C PRO A 180 -9.31 25.51 -17.64
N ALA A 181 -9.64 25.57 -16.39
CA ALA A 181 -10.61 26.52 -15.86
C ALA A 181 -11.97 26.46 -16.60
N LEU A 182 -12.73 25.42 -16.31
CA LEU A 182 -14.17 25.58 -16.37
C LEU A 182 -14.55 26.85 -15.63
N PRO A 183 -15.57 27.58 -16.07
CA PRO A 183 -15.76 29.01 -15.74
C PRO A 183 -15.56 29.20 -14.24
N LYS A 184 -14.69 30.19 -13.91
CA LYS A 184 -14.39 30.59 -12.54
C LYS A 184 -15.67 30.51 -11.75
N GLY A 185 -15.75 29.56 -10.84
CA GLY A 185 -16.93 29.36 -10.02
C GLY A 185 -17.30 30.72 -9.45
N LYS A 186 -18.55 31.06 -9.44
CA LYS A 186 -19.03 32.31 -8.80
C LYS A 186 -18.74 32.29 -7.29
N GLY A 187 -18.22 31.16 -6.75
CA GLY A 187 -17.82 30.97 -5.38
C GLY A 187 -16.39 31.43 -5.10
N LYS A 188 -16.17 31.95 -3.88
CA LYS A 188 -14.85 32.34 -3.36
C LYS A 188 -14.01 31.12 -2.92
N GLU A 189 -14.55 29.92 -2.95
CA GLU A 189 -13.93 28.72 -2.41
C GLU A 189 -13.13 27.98 -3.47
N LYS A 190 -11.93 27.54 -3.09
CA LYS A 190 -11.03 26.74 -3.92
C LYS A 190 -10.68 25.45 -3.22
N VAL A 191 -10.68 24.34 -3.97
CA VAL A 191 -10.27 23.02 -3.48
C VAL A 191 -9.12 22.52 -4.33
N ALA A 192 -8.04 22.12 -3.68
CA ALA A 192 -6.94 21.41 -4.33
C ALA A 192 -7.30 19.94 -4.47
N MET A 193 -7.31 19.43 -5.70
CA MET A 193 -7.56 18.03 -5.99
C MET A 193 -6.24 17.30 -6.19
N PHE A 194 -6.02 16.29 -5.37
CA PHE A 194 -4.97 15.30 -5.58
C PHE A 194 -5.60 14.06 -6.23
N TYR A 195 -5.28 13.82 -7.49
CA TYR A 195 -5.67 12.61 -8.20
C TYR A 195 -4.56 11.55 -8.10
N THR A 196 -4.89 10.33 -7.80
CA THR A 196 -3.92 9.23 -7.71
C THR A 196 -3.55 8.69 -9.11
N CYS A 197 -2.52 7.85 -9.19
CA CYS A 197 -2.19 7.12 -10.43
C CYS A 197 -3.40 6.36 -10.98
N THR A 198 -4.23 5.78 -10.11
CA THR A 198 -5.46 5.08 -10.50
C THR A 198 -6.43 6.00 -11.23
N VAL A 199 -6.73 7.18 -10.68
CA VAL A 199 -7.62 8.16 -11.34
C VAL A 199 -6.98 8.67 -12.63
N ASN A 200 -5.65 8.83 -12.65
CA ASN A 200 -4.98 9.34 -13.85
C ASN A 200 -5.06 8.38 -15.02
N TYR A 201 -4.70 7.11 -14.81
CA TYR A 201 -4.45 6.16 -15.88
C TYR A 201 -5.57 5.15 -16.10
N ASN A 202 -6.30 4.79 -15.02
CA ASN A 202 -7.24 3.68 -15.04
C ASN A 202 -8.71 4.12 -14.94
N GLU A 203 -9.00 5.17 -14.15
CA GLU A 203 -10.35 5.62 -13.87
C GLU A 203 -10.49 7.15 -14.06
N PRO A 204 -10.14 7.70 -15.26
CA PRO A 204 -10.16 9.15 -15.48
C PRO A 204 -11.55 9.76 -15.33
N ASP A 205 -12.60 8.98 -15.52
CA ASP A 205 -13.99 9.46 -15.41
C ASP A 205 -14.38 9.80 -13.97
N ILE A 206 -13.77 9.16 -12.96
CA ILE A 206 -13.93 9.54 -11.56
C ILE A 206 -13.40 10.97 -11.35
N GLY A 207 -12.22 11.27 -11.87
CA GLY A 207 -11.65 12.62 -11.78
C GLY A 207 -12.51 13.67 -12.50
N LYS A 208 -12.97 13.35 -13.72
CA LYS A 208 -13.84 14.21 -14.53
C LYS A 208 -15.16 14.51 -13.79
N ALA A 209 -15.78 13.47 -13.22
CA ALA A 209 -17.01 13.60 -12.44
C ALA A 209 -16.82 14.46 -11.18
N THR A 210 -15.70 14.24 -10.45
CA THR A 210 -15.35 15.02 -9.26
C THR A 210 -15.23 16.53 -9.60
N VAL A 211 -14.49 16.85 -10.64
CA VAL A 211 -14.37 18.25 -11.12
C VAL A 211 -15.73 18.81 -11.49
N GLY A 212 -16.56 18.03 -12.20
CA GLY A 212 -17.89 18.49 -12.60
C GLY A 212 -18.83 18.76 -11.41
N VAL A 213 -18.77 17.92 -10.36
CA VAL A 213 -19.55 18.13 -9.12
C VAL A 213 -19.09 19.39 -8.40
N LEU A 214 -17.77 19.59 -8.21
CA LEU A 214 -17.23 20.77 -7.55
C LEU A 214 -17.67 22.06 -8.28
N GLN A 215 -17.58 22.07 -9.58
CA GLN A 215 -17.95 23.21 -10.40
C GLN A 215 -19.44 23.53 -10.38
N LYS A 216 -20.30 22.50 -10.43
CA LYS A 216 -21.77 22.71 -10.28
C LYS A 216 -22.12 23.30 -8.92
N ASN A 217 -21.32 23.07 -7.91
CA ASN A 217 -21.46 23.68 -6.59
C ASN A 217 -20.73 25.03 -6.44
N GLY A 218 -20.22 25.60 -7.52
CA GLY A 218 -19.54 26.90 -7.51
C GLY A 218 -18.13 26.90 -6.91
N ILE A 219 -17.53 25.70 -6.73
CA ILE A 219 -16.19 25.52 -6.14
C ILE A 219 -15.16 25.43 -7.26
N GLU A 220 -14.10 26.22 -7.17
CA GLU A 220 -12.98 26.14 -8.11
C GLU A 220 -12.09 24.95 -7.77
N CYS A 221 -11.96 24.01 -8.70
CA CYS A 221 -11.07 22.86 -8.55
C CYS A 221 -9.69 23.20 -9.13
N VAL A 222 -8.67 23.21 -8.28
CA VAL A 222 -7.28 23.43 -8.66
C VAL A 222 -6.54 22.08 -8.60
N VAL A 223 -5.80 21.77 -9.65
CA VAL A 223 -4.99 20.55 -9.74
C VAL A 223 -3.52 20.93 -9.72
N SER A 224 -2.76 20.35 -8.79
CA SER A 224 -1.31 20.54 -8.76
C SER A 224 -0.66 19.88 -9.99
N PRO A 225 0.33 20.51 -10.63
CA PRO A 225 1.06 19.90 -11.74
C PRO A 225 1.94 18.74 -11.31
N GLN A 226 2.35 18.70 -10.05
CA GLN A 226 3.14 17.61 -9.46
C GLN A 226 2.24 16.75 -8.58
N GLN A 227 2.02 15.52 -9.01
CA GLN A 227 1.21 14.51 -8.33
C GLN A 227 1.99 13.19 -8.34
N CYS A 228 2.14 12.53 -7.19
CA CYS A 228 2.91 11.30 -6.95
C CYS A 228 4.40 11.41 -7.23
#